data_67e83eb6ac807e547a430a98da5c3cf8
#
_entry.id   67e83eb6ac807e547a430a98da5c3cf8
#
_cell.length_a   1.000
_cell.length_b   1.000
_cell.length_c   1.000
_cell.angle_alpha   90.00
_cell.angle_beta   90.00
_cell.angle_gamma   90.00
#
_symmetry.space_group_name_H-M   'P 1'
#
loop_
_entity.id
_entity.type
_entity.pdbx_description
1 polymer ?
#
loop_
_entity_poly.entity_id
_entity_poly.type
_entity_poly.pdbx_seq_one_letter_code
_entity_poly.pdbx_strand_id
1 'polypeptide(L)'
;MPARRFNKSTAIKYRLLDICAAVCGCALAAALVFHVIFSPFFITESGLCDFVAGDCVLADRVGKYVFGFSRGDSVIYKTGNKLSHTREIGRIVAFAGERFTVRGGLIYIDNKLLDESDYAVPFDSEIDLSELIPTDCFLVLPDDRSELAPQQVQAFIIPRSRIIGEIRLRLFPLNEIPVFS
;
A
#
# COMPACT_ATOMS: atom_id res chain seq x y z
N MET A 1 -64.16 -19.53 22.08
CA MET A 1 -62.76 -19.05 22.11
C MET A 1 -62.68 -17.84 21.20
N PRO A 2 -62.31 -16.63 21.67
CA PRO A 2 -62.21 -15.46 20.79
C PRO A 2 -60.90 -15.49 20.02
N ALA A 3 -61.03 -15.44 18.71
CA ALA A 3 -59.87 -15.31 17.79
C ALA A 3 -59.16 -13.95 18.06
N ARG A 4 -57.91 -13.99 18.50
CA ARG A 4 -57.06 -12.81 18.65
C ARG A 4 -56.92 -12.12 17.27
N ARG A 5 -57.60 -11.00 17.07
CA ARG A 5 -57.40 -10.11 15.92
C ARG A 5 -55.97 -9.58 16.00
N PHE A 6 -55.07 -10.13 15.20
CA PHE A 6 -53.73 -9.57 15.00
C PHE A 6 -53.89 -8.15 14.45
N ASN A 7 -53.46 -7.18 15.22
CA ASN A 7 -53.54 -5.77 14.83
C ASN A 7 -52.58 -5.53 13.67
N LYS A 8 -53.10 -5.16 12.49
CA LYS A 8 -52.29 -4.86 11.26
C LYS A 8 -51.15 -3.87 11.54
N SER A 9 -51.36 -2.91 12.44
CA SER A 9 -50.35 -1.94 12.87
C SER A 9 -49.14 -2.60 13.55
N THR A 10 -49.37 -3.64 14.36
CA THR A 10 -48.30 -4.37 15.04
C THR A 10 -47.47 -5.20 14.04
N ALA A 11 -48.12 -5.83 13.07
CA ALA A 11 -47.41 -6.59 12.01
C ALA A 11 -46.55 -5.70 11.12
N ILE A 12 -47.00 -4.48 10.83
CA ILE A 12 -46.21 -3.51 10.07
C ILE A 12 -44.97 -3.07 10.87
N LYS A 13 -45.11 -2.83 12.16
CA LYS A 13 -43.97 -2.45 13.03
C LYS A 13 -42.91 -3.53 13.10
N TYR A 14 -43.29 -4.81 13.22
CA TYR A 14 -42.33 -5.91 13.23
C TYR A 14 -41.61 -6.06 11.87
N ARG A 15 -42.33 -5.93 10.74
CA ARG A 15 -41.69 -5.95 9.40
C ARG A 15 -40.72 -4.81 9.20
N LEU A 16 -41.04 -3.61 9.67
CA LEU A 16 -40.11 -2.46 9.64
C LEU A 16 -38.87 -2.73 10.49
N LEU A 17 -39.04 -3.30 11.69
CA LEU A 17 -37.92 -3.66 12.55
C LEU A 17 -37.00 -4.71 11.90
N ASP A 18 -37.58 -5.73 11.27
CA ASP A 18 -36.84 -6.77 10.55
C ASP A 18 -36.06 -6.19 9.38
N ILE A 19 -36.66 -5.26 8.62
CA ILE A 19 -35.96 -4.57 7.51
C ILE A 19 -34.80 -3.71 8.04
N CYS A 20 -35.02 -2.94 9.12
CA CYS A 20 -33.97 -2.16 9.74
C CYS A 20 -32.82 -3.06 10.26
N ALA A 21 -33.14 -4.18 10.90
CA ALA A 21 -32.15 -5.14 11.38
C ALA A 21 -31.33 -5.74 10.23
N ALA A 22 -32.00 -6.11 9.13
CA ALA A 22 -31.33 -6.62 7.94
C ALA A 22 -30.38 -5.57 7.30
N VAL A 23 -30.86 -4.33 7.16
CA VAL A 23 -30.03 -3.23 6.61
C VAL A 23 -28.82 -2.95 7.51
N CYS A 24 -29.01 -2.88 8.83
CA CYS A 24 -27.91 -2.72 9.78
C CYS A 24 -26.93 -3.89 9.73
N GLY A 25 -27.42 -5.12 9.61
CA GLY A 25 -26.59 -6.31 9.47
C GLY A 25 -25.73 -6.29 8.19
N CYS A 26 -26.34 -5.92 7.06
CA CYS A 26 -25.61 -5.74 5.79
C CYS A 26 -24.57 -4.63 5.87
N ALA A 27 -24.91 -3.50 6.50
CA ALA A 27 -23.98 -2.39 6.66
C ALA A 27 -22.77 -2.77 7.55
N LEU A 28 -22.99 -3.48 8.64
CA LEU A 28 -21.94 -4.01 9.50
C LEU A 28 -21.04 -5.01 8.75
N ALA A 29 -21.63 -5.93 8.00
CA ALA A 29 -20.87 -6.88 7.20
C ALA A 29 -20.02 -6.17 6.14
N ALA A 30 -20.58 -5.20 5.44
CA ALA A 30 -19.84 -4.38 4.47
C ALA A 30 -18.69 -3.60 5.13
N ALA A 31 -18.91 -3.01 6.29
CA ALA A 31 -17.89 -2.29 7.05
C ALA A 31 -16.75 -3.21 7.50
N LEU A 32 -17.07 -4.44 7.95
CA LEU A 32 -16.08 -5.45 8.31
C LEU A 32 -15.24 -5.88 7.11
N VAL A 33 -15.88 -6.17 5.97
CA VAL A 33 -15.19 -6.53 4.72
C VAL A 33 -14.27 -5.39 4.28
N PHE A 34 -14.77 -4.16 4.29
CA PHE A 34 -13.97 -2.97 3.97
C PHE A 34 -12.75 -2.85 4.88
N HIS A 35 -12.91 -3.04 6.19
CA HIS A 35 -11.81 -2.95 7.16
C HIS A 35 -10.75 -4.06 6.99
N VAL A 36 -11.15 -5.25 6.50
CA VAL A 36 -10.22 -6.34 6.17
C VAL A 36 -9.40 -6.01 4.92
N ILE A 37 -10.06 -5.45 3.89
CA ILE A 37 -9.41 -5.14 2.61
C ILE A 37 -8.54 -3.90 2.73
N PHE A 38 -9.06 -2.85 3.36
CA PHE A 38 -8.41 -1.55 3.46
C PHE A 38 -8.00 -1.25 4.90
N SER A 39 -6.81 -0.69 5.06
CA SER A 39 -6.31 -0.25 6.35
C SER A 39 -5.82 1.19 6.26
N PRO A 40 -6.35 2.11 7.11
CA PRO A 40 -5.76 3.43 7.23
C PRO A 40 -4.38 3.33 7.86
N PHE A 41 -3.45 4.11 7.36
CA PHE A 41 -2.08 4.17 7.83
C PHE A 41 -1.63 5.63 7.93
N PHE A 42 -0.98 5.99 9.05
CA PHE A 42 -0.36 7.30 9.22
C PHE A 42 1.12 7.20 8.85
N ILE A 43 1.55 8.07 7.96
CA ILE A 43 2.94 8.17 7.53
C ILE A 43 3.72 8.88 8.62
N THR A 44 4.76 8.22 9.13
CA THR A 44 5.63 8.76 10.19
C THR A 44 6.87 9.43 9.63
N GLU A 45 7.36 8.94 8.49
CA GLU A 45 8.56 9.46 7.82
C GLU A 45 8.29 9.60 6.33
N SER A 46 8.78 10.69 5.73
CA SER A 46 8.66 10.95 4.30
C SER A 46 9.63 10.05 3.55
N GLY A 47 9.14 9.11 2.76
CA GLY A 47 9.96 8.24 1.90
C GLY A 47 9.62 8.38 0.43
N LEU A 48 8.51 9.03 0.11
CA LEU A 48 8.03 9.29 -1.24
C LEU A 48 7.71 10.78 -1.38
N CYS A 49 7.98 11.36 -2.55
CA CYS A 49 7.75 12.78 -2.82
C CYS A 49 6.26 13.17 -2.73
N ASP A 50 5.38 12.19 -2.99
CA ASP A 50 3.93 12.39 -2.96
C ASP A 50 3.35 12.43 -1.53
N PHE A 51 4.12 12.04 -0.50
CA PHE A 51 3.61 11.87 0.87
C PHE A 51 4.51 12.54 1.89
N VAL A 52 3.88 13.16 2.88
CA VAL A 52 4.56 13.86 3.97
C VAL A 52 4.24 13.19 5.30
N ALA A 53 5.17 13.30 6.26
CA ALA A 53 4.94 12.82 7.61
C ALA A 53 3.66 13.48 8.20
N GLY A 54 2.75 12.66 8.74
CA GLY A 54 1.44 13.08 9.21
C GLY A 54 0.29 12.78 8.24
N ASP A 55 0.57 12.45 6.99
CA ASP A 55 -0.46 12.04 6.03
C ASP A 55 -1.13 10.74 6.48
N CYS A 56 -2.46 10.68 6.29
CA CYS A 56 -3.22 9.46 6.46
C CYS A 56 -3.54 8.88 5.08
N VAL A 57 -3.10 7.67 4.82
CA VAL A 57 -3.31 6.97 3.55
C VAL A 57 -4.12 5.70 3.74
N LEU A 58 -4.83 5.29 2.70
CA LEU A 58 -5.58 4.05 2.64
C LEU A 58 -4.76 3.00 1.88
N ALA A 59 -4.37 1.94 2.58
CA ALA A 59 -3.63 0.84 2.01
C ALA A 59 -4.55 -0.33 1.65
N ASP A 60 -4.45 -0.82 0.42
CA ASP A 60 -5.08 -2.06 -0.04
C ASP A 60 -4.20 -3.25 0.35
N ARG A 61 -4.71 -4.09 1.24
CA ARG A 61 -4.00 -5.26 1.78
C ARG A 61 -4.24 -6.54 0.97
N VAL A 62 -5.29 -6.58 0.19
CA VAL A 62 -5.77 -7.78 -0.52
C VAL A 62 -5.44 -7.73 -2.00
N GLY A 63 -5.45 -6.56 -2.63
CA GLY A 63 -5.20 -6.37 -4.05
C GLY A 63 -3.92 -7.03 -4.53
N LYS A 64 -2.86 -6.99 -3.71
CA LYS A 64 -1.57 -7.65 -3.99
C LYS A 64 -1.65 -9.17 -4.23
N TYR A 65 -2.69 -9.84 -3.71
CA TYR A 65 -2.90 -11.28 -3.91
C TYR A 65 -3.74 -11.59 -5.13
N VAL A 66 -4.55 -10.63 -5.59
CA VAL A 66 -5.50 -10.80 -6.70
C VAL A 66 -4.91 -10.27 -8.00
N PHE A 67 -4.37 -9.06 -7.97
CA PHE A 67 -3.91 -8.34 -9.16
C PHE A 67 -2.38 -8.30 -9.29
N GLY A 68 -1.64 -8.58 -8.19
CA GLY A 68 -0.21 -8.38 -8.13
C GLY A 68 0.16 -6.93 -7.88
N PHE A 69 1.42 -6.60 -8.16
CA PHE A 69 1.95 -5.24 -8.09
C PHE A 69 2.43 -4.79 -9.47
N SER A 70 2.41 -3.48 -9.69
CA SER A 70 2.99 -2.83 -10.87
C SER A 70 4.26 -2.08 -10.49
N ARG A 71 5.12 -1.83 -11.47
CA ARG A 71 6.28 -0.95 -11.27
C ARG A 71 5.79 0.47 -11.04
N GLY A 72 6.37 1.13 -10.04
CA GLY A 72 5.93 2.46 -9.63
C GLY A 72 4.91 2.46 -8.50
N ASP A 73 4.30 1.31 -8.14
CA ASP A 73 3.34 1.25 -7.03
C ASP A 73 3.98 1.68 -5.71
N SER A 74 3.28 2.55 -5.00
CA SER A 74 3.65 2.97 -3.65
C SER A 74 3.16 1.95 -2.64
N VAL A 75 4.06 1.40 -1.83
CA VAL A 75 3.74 0.32 -0.90
C VAL A 75 4.19 0.64 0.53
N ILE A 76 3.47 0.05 1.49
CA ILE A 76 3.84 0.04 2.90
C ILE A 76 4.47 -1.33 3.19
N TYR A 77 5.66 -1.34 3.77
CA TYR A 77 6.36 -2.57 4.12
C TYR A 77 6.93 -2.53 5.54
N LYS A 78 7.27 -3.70 6.06
CA LYS A 78 7.86 -3.84 7.40
C LYS A 78 9.37 -3.94 7.28
N THR A 79 10.07 -3.11 8.06
CA THR A 79 11.52 -3.20 8.29
C THR A 79 11.81 -3.65 9.70
N GLY A 80 13.09 -3.99 9.97
CA GLY A 80 13.53 -4.41 11.30
C GLY A 80 13.36 -5.90 11.59
N ASN A 81 13.61 -6.27 12.84
CA ASN A 81 13.58 -7.65 13.33
C ASN A 81 12.19 -8.02 13.87
N LYS A 82 11.96 -9.33 14.09
CA LYS A 82 10.67 -9.87 14.61
C LYS A 82 10.18 -9.22 15.92
N LEU A 83 11.07 -8.59 16.68
CA LEU A 83 10.76 -7.97 17.98
C LEU A 83 10.51 -6.44 17.89
N SER A 84 11.01 -5.79 16.83
CA SER A 84 10.81 -4.36 16.60
C SER A 84 10.59 -4.15 15.11
N HIS A 85 9.32 -3.94 14.73
CA HIS A 85 8.94 -3.67 13.35
C HIS A 85 8.66 -2.19 13.19
N THR A 86 9.42 -1.54 12.33
CA THR A 86 9.07 -0.24 11.79
C THR A 86 8.29 -0.46 10.49
N ARG A 87 7.38 0.43 10.18
CA ARG A 87 6.64 0.44 8.92
C ARG A 87 7.15 1.62 8.12
N GLU A 88 7.56 1.33 6.92
CA GLU A 88 8.11 2.32 6.00
C GLU A 88 7.30 2.30 4.71
N ILE A 89 7.41 3.38 3.95
CA ILE A 89 6.83 3.52 2.62
C ILE A 89 7.93 3.55 1.58
N GLY A 90 7.64 3.06 0.39
CA GLY A 90 8.55 3.08 -0.73
C GLY A 90 7.84 2.70 -2.01
N ARG A 91 8.53 2.88 -3.14
CA ARG A 91 8.03 2.59 -4.47
C ARG A 91 8.65 1.31 -5.01
N ILE A 92 7.86 0.45 -5.64
CA ILE A 92 8.35 -0.77 -6.29
C ILE A 92 9.10 -0.39 -7.57
N VAL A 93 10.39 -0.71 -7.59
CA VAL A 93 11.31 -0.37 -8.68
C VAL A 93 11.62 -1.57 -9.56
N ALA A 94 11.80 -2.77 -8.95
CA ALA A 94 12.10 -3.99 -9.70
C ALA A 94 11.43 -5.22 -9.09
N PHE A 95 11.25 -6.25 -9.92
CA PHE A 95 10.56 -7.49 -9.60
C PHE A 95 11.54 -8.67 -9.49
N ALA A 96 11.06 -9.76 -8.87
CA ALA A 96 11.79 -11.03 -8.81
C ALA A 96 12.27 -11.49 -10.19
N GLY A 97 13.53 -11.87 -10.29
CA GLY A 97 14.15 -12.34 -11.53
C GLY A 97 14.72 -11.24 -12.42
N GLU A 98 14.42 -9.97 -12.16
CA GLU A 98 15.04 -8.84 -12.86
C GLU A 98 16.42 -8.51 -12.27
N ARG A 99 17.28 -8.02 -13.10
CA ARG A 99 18.60 -7.49 -12.69
C ARG A 99 18.55 -5.98 -12.65
N PHE A 100 18.71 -5.42 -11.46
CA PHE A 100 18.90 -3.98 -11.36
C PHE A 100 20.39 -3.61 -11.35
N THR A 101 20.71 -2.46 -11.92
CA THR A 101 22.05 -1.88 -11.92
C THR A 101 21.92 -0.40 -11.59
N VAL A 102 22.71 0.06 -10.62
CA VAL A 102 22.89 1.50 -10.36
C VAL A 102 24.15 1.92 -11.09
N ARG A 103 24.06 2.92 -11.98
CA ARG A 103 25.17 3.47 -12.73
C ARG A 103 25.01 4.98 -12.90
N GLY A 104 26.03 5.74 -12.52
CA GLY A 104 25.98 7.20 -12.60
C GLY A 104 24.78 7.80 -11.86
N GLY A 105 24.40 7.23 -10.71
CA GLY A 105 23.26 7.65 -9.91
C GLY A 105 21.89 7.20 -10.44
N LEU A 106 21.81 6.58 -11.63
CA LEU A 106 20.57 6.15 -12.27
C LEU A 106 20.36 4.64 -12.15
N ILE A 107 19.10 4.22 -12.19
CA ILE A 107 18.73 2.80 -12.13
C ILE A 107 18.45 2.26 -13.52
N TYR A 108 19.03 1.10 -13.79
CA TYR A 108 18.78 0.31 -14.99
C TYR A 108 18.18 -1.03 -14.58
N ILE A 109 17.14 -1.48 -15.27
CA ILE A 109 16.53 -2.79 -15.11
C ILE A 109 16.77 -3.58 -16.40
N ASP A 110 17.43 -4.72 -16.28
CA ASP A 110 17.83 -5.57 -17.43
C ASP A 110 18.53 -4.76 -18.53
N ASN A 111 19.46 -3.88 -18.11
CA ASN A 111 20.22 -2.95 -18.96
C ASN A 111 19.40 -1.84 -19.64
N LYS A 112 18.14 -1.64 -19.28
CA LYS A 112 17.33 -0.52 -19.75
C LYS A 112 17.23 0.53 -18.67
N LEU A 113 17.48 1.79 -19.02
CA LEU A 113 17.28 2.91 -18.10
C LEU A 113 15.83 2.92 -17.64
N LEU A 114 15.65 2.98 -16.32
CA LEU A 114 14.34 3.19 -15.73
C LEU A 114 14.05 4.69 -15.75
N ASP A 115 12.94 5.07 -16.38
CA ASP A 115 12.49 6.46 -16.38
C ASP A 115 11.72 6.75 -15.09
N GLU A 116 12.36 7.51 -14.23
CA GLU A 116 11.84 7.94 -12.92
C GLU A 116 11.98 9.47 -12.76
N SER A 117 12.18 10.19 -13.86
CA SER A 117 12.47 11.62 -13.87
C SER A 117 11.37 12.47 -13.20
N ASP A 118 10.14 11.97 -13.18
CA ASP A 118 8.98 12.73 -12.67
C ASP A 118 8.88 12.72 -11.13
N TYR A 119 9.51 11.74 -10.46
CA TYR A 119 9.32 11.57 -9.01
C TYR A 119 10.59 11.21 -8.23
N ALA A 120 11.63 10.70 -8.86
CA ALA A 120 12.80 10.21 -8.12
C ALA A 120 14.00 11.15 -8.22
N VAL A 121 14.65 11.36 -7.06
CA VAL A 121 15.96 12.00 -6.98
C VAL A 121 17.04 10.92 -7.09
N PRO A 122 17.99 11.04 -8.05
CA PRO A 122 19.06 10.07 -8.27
C PRO A 122 19.97 9.90 -7.05
N PHE A 123 20.75 8.81 -7.04
CA PHE A 123 21.82 8.63 -6.06
C PHE A 123 22.94 9.65 -6.31
N ASP A 124 23.45 10.26 -5.26
CA ASP A 124 24.62 11.16 -5.31
C ASP A 124 25.93 10.35 -5.22
N SER A 125 26.07 9.33 -6.07
CA SER A 125 27.22 8.43 -6.05
C SER A 125 27.49 7.83 -7.44
N GLU A 126 28.77 7.76 -7.81
CA GLU A 126 29.25 7.14 -9.05
C GLU A 126 29.47 5.62 -8.94
N ILE A 127 29.10 5.00 -7.81
CA ILE A 127 29.36 3.57 -7.60
C ILE A 127 28.44 2.74 -8.46
N ASP A 128 29.02 1.85 -9.27
CA ASP A 128 28.29 0.84 -10.03
C ASP A 128 27.94 -0.36 -9.12
N LEU A 129 26.67 -0.67 -9.01
CA LEU A 129 26.15 -1.83 -8.32
C LEU A 129 25.21 -2.59 -9.25
N SER A 130 25.38 -3.91 -9.35
CA SER A 130 24.47 -4.76 -10.13
C SER A 130 24.10 -6.00 -9.35
N GLU A 131 22.81 -6.26 -9.21
CA GLU A 131 22.29 -7.40 -8.44
C GLU A 131 21.03 -7.96 -9.07
N LEU A 132 20.81 -9.27 -8.87
CA LEU A 132 19.59 -9.98 -9.29
C LEU A 132 18.59 -10.00 -8.14
N ILE A 133 17.36 -9.61 -8.41
CA ILE A 133 16.29 -9.67 -7.40
C ILE A 133 15.90 -11.14 -7.13
N PRO A 134 16.00 -11.62 -5.88
CA PRO A 134 15.64 -12.98 -5.52
C PRO A 134 14.16 -13.28 -5.77
N THR A 135 13.85 -14.56 -5.86
CA THR A 135 12.46 -15.04 -5.99
C THR A 135 11.61 -14.53 -4.81
N ASP A 136 10.39 -14.12 -5.11
CA ASP A 136 9.40 -13.59 -4.16
C ASP A 136 9.86 -12.31 -3.42
N CYS A 137 10.79 -11.57 -4.00
CA CYS A 137 11.26 -10.28 -3.50
C CYS A 137 10.99 -9.17 -4.52
N PHE A 138 10.99 -7.95 -4.02
CA PHE A 138 10.86 -6.72 -4.79
C PHE A 138 11.94 -5.75 -4.35
N LEU A 139 12.46 -4.96 -5.29
CA LEU A 139 13.24 -3.79 -4.94
C LEU A 139 12.27 -2.66 -4.65
N VAL A 140 12.26 -2.18 -3.41
CA VAL A 140 11.36 -1.11 -2.94
C VAL A 140 12.23 0.03 -2.44
N LEU A 141 12.26 1.15 -3.16
CA LEU A 141 13.12 2.28 -2.84
C LEU A 141 12.30 3.52 -2.45
N PRO A 142 12.88 4.43 -1.65
CA PRO A 142 12.34 5.78 -1.51
C PRO A 142 12.54 6.56 -2.82
N ASP A 143 11.79 7.63 -2.99
CA ASP A 143 11.92 8.52 -4.15
C ASP A 143 13.17 9.40 -4.03
N ASP A 144 13.49 9.90 -2.83
CA ASP A 144 14.76 10.59 -2.58
C ASP A 144 15.86 9.61 -2.20
N ARG A 145 16.87 9.49 -3.06
CA ARG A 145 18.01 8.59 -2.92
C ARG A 145 19.33 9.31 -2.81
N SER A 146 19.31 10.64 -2.70
CA SER A 146 20.52 11.47 -2.66
C SER A 146 21.44 11.10 -1.49
N GLU A 147 20.88 10.75 -0.34
CA GLU A 147 21.65 10.35 0.85
C GLU A 147 21.91 8.84 0.94
N LEU A 148 21.37 8.03 0.02
CA LEU A 148 21.52 6.57 0.04
C LEU A 148 22.84 6.17 -0.61
N ALA A 149 23.67 5.47 0.15
CA ALA A 149 24.83 4.80 -0.44
C ALA A 149 24.34 3.58 -1.27
N PRO A 150 24.85 3.37 -2.50
CA PRO A 150 24.43 2.25 -3.36
C PRO A 150 24.51 0.88 -2.68
N GLN A 151 25.45 0.66 -1.75
CA GLN A 151 25.58 -0.58 -0.98
C GLN A 151 24.37 -0.83 -0.06
N GLN A 152 23.66 0.23 0.34
CA GLN A 152 22.46 0.12 1.16
C GLN A 152 21.24 -0.35 0.38
N VAL A 153 21.30 -0.27 -0.97
CA VAL A 153 20.19 -0.68 -1.85
C VAL A 153 19.80 -2.14 -1.62
N GLN A 154 20.73 -3.00 -1.25
CA GLN A 154 20.45 -4.39 -0.92
C GLN A 154 19.46 -4.54 0.25
N ALA A 155 19.47 -3.62 1.21
CA ALA A 155 18.54 -3.63 2.35
C ALA A 155 17.10 -3.36 1.92
N PHE A 156 16.90 -2.79 0.73
CA PHE A 156 15.60 -2.49 0.14
C PHE A 156 15.06 -3.62 -0.77
N ILE A 157 15.75 -4.76 -0.82
CA ILE A 157 15.20 -5.98 -1.41
C ILE A 157 14.23 -6.59 -0.40
N ILE A 158 12.96 -6.34 -0.59
CA ILE A 158 11.90 -6.64 0.38
C ILE A 158 11.15 -7.91 -0.05
N PRO A 159 11.09 -8.95 0.80
CA PRO A 159 10.27 -10.11 0.55
C PRO A 159 8.77 -9.72 0.47
N ARG A 160 8.02 -10.35 -0.43
CA ARG A 160 6.57 -10.13 -0.61
C ARG A 160 5.79 -10.23 0.70
N SER A 161 6.20 -11.13 1.58
CA SER A 161 5.58 -11.33 2.90
C SER A 161 5.71 -10.13 3.84
N ARG A 162 6.69 -9.26 3.62
CA ARG A 162 6.88 -8.03 4.40
C ARG A 162 6.08 -6.85 3.87
N ILE A 163 5.58 -6.89 2.64
CA ILE A 163 4.72 -5.84 2.10
C ILE A 163 3.35 -5.95 2.76
N ILE A 164 2.89 -4.89 3.40
CA ILE A 164 1.59 -4.82 4.07
C ILE A 164 0.48 -4.61 3.05
N GLY A 165 0.65 -3.62 2.18
CA GLY A 165 -0.34 -3.26 1.17
C GLY A 165 0.17 -2.15 0.26
N GLU A 166 -0.60 -1.86 -0.77
CA GLU A 166 -0.37 -0.79 -1.73
C GLU A 166 -1.16 0.44 -1.31
N ILE A 167 -0.56 1.62 -1.42
CA ILE A 167 -1.21 2.88 -1.12
C ILE A 167 -2.11 3.24 -2.30
N ARG A 168 -3.43 3.34 -2.07
CA ARG A 168 -4.42 3.66 -3.11
C ARG A 168 -4.94 5.07 -3.04
N LEU A 169 -4.98 5.65 -1.84
CA LEU A 169 -5.62 6.94 -1.65
C LEU A 169 -5.02 7.65 -0.43
N ARG A 170 -4.83 8.98 -0.53
CA ARG A 170 -4.60 9.85 0.63
C ARG A 170 -5.95 10.26 1.22
N LEU A 171 -6.16 9.97 2.50
CA LEU A 171 -7.38 10.33 3.22
C LEU A 171 -7.28 11.72 3.86
N PHE A 172 -6.08 12.12 4.28
CA PHE A 172 -5.83 13.39 4.94
C PHE A 172 -4.39 13.84 4.69
N PRO A 173 -4.12 15.15 4.46
CA PRO A 173 -5.08 16.26 4.31
C PRO A 173 -5.88 16.19 2.99
N LEU A 174 -7.12 16.70 3.02
CA LEU A 174 -8.07 16.62 1.88
C LEU A 174 -7.82 17.65 0.76
N ASN A 175 -6.92 18.56 0.97
CA ASN A 175 -6.67 19.70 0.05
C ASN A 175 -5.93 19.30 -1.24
N GLU A 176 -5.36 18.08 -1.27
CA GLU A 176 -4.71 17.52 -2.44
C GLU A 176 -5.01 16.02 -2.48
N ILE A 177 -6.01 15.61 -3.24
CA ILE A 177 -6.31 14.20 -3.49
C ILE A 177 -5.66 13.83 -4.83
N PRO A 178 -4.43 13.34 -4.88
CA PRO A 178 -3.92 12.69 -6.07
C PRO A 178 -4.64 11.35 -6.19
N VAL A 179 -5.43 11.19 -7.24
CA VAL A 179 -5.95 9.89 -7.66
C VAL A 179 -4.83 9.22 -8.43
N PHE A 180 -4.19 8.26 -7.82
CA PHE A 180 -3.17 7.45 -8.49
C PHE A 180 -3.89 6.40 -9.36
N SER A 181 -3.71 6.51 -10.67
CA SER A 181 -4.20 5.56 -11.68
C SER A 181 -3.07 4.64 -12.11
#